data_068eac3a7ec73422ab83f537ad137637
#
_entry.id   068eac3a7ec73422ab83f537ad137637
#
_cell.length_a   1.000
_cell.length_b   1.000
_cell.length_c   1.000
_cell.angle_alpha   90.00
_cell.angle_beta   90.00
_cell.angle_gamma   90.00
#
_symmetry.space_group_name_H-M   'P 1'
#
loop_
_entity.id
_entity.type
_entity.pdbx_description
1 polymer ?
#
loop_
_entity_poly.entity_id
_entity_poly.type
_entity_poly.pdbx_seq_one_letter_code
_entity_poly.pdbx_strand_id
1 'polypeptide(L)'
;MPKTPEDQAREIIDRMLELAGWSVQDFKKTNIHAKRGVAIRNFPLNPGHGFADYILYVDGQAAGVIEAKKVGTALTGVELQSGKYKDGLPASLPAWFRPLPFCYESTGVETRFTNGLDPEPRSRSVFAFHRPETLATWLKDDTPITGGRVAEALVPYGKPPTLRLRLKKLPPLIEGGLW
;
A
#
# COMPACT_ATOMS: atom_id res chain seq x y z
N MET A 1 9.38 -7.37 30.83
CA MET A 1 10.28 -6.28 30.38
C MET A 1 9.42 -5.11 29.96
N PRO A 2 9.82 -3.86 30.21
CA PRO A 2 9.07 -2.71 29.73
C PRO A 2 9.06 -2.72 28.20
N LYS A 3 7.89 -2.43 27.60
CA LYS A 3 7.74 -2.36 26.13
C LYS A 3 8.54 -1.18 25.59
N THR A 4 9.19 -1.39 24.45
CA THR A 4 9.88 -0.30 23.76
C THR A 4 8.87 0.68 23.15
N PRO A 5 9.25 1.94 22.89
CA PRO A 5 8.37 2.89 22.20
C PRO A 5 7.89 2.39 20.83
N GLU A 6 8.69 1.58 20.15
CA GLU A 6 8.31 0.95 18.86
C GLU A 6 7.27 -0.16 19.07
N ASP A 7 7.39 -0.96 20.13
CA ASP A 7 6.38 -1.97 20.47
C ASP A 7 5.04 -1.34 20.79
N GLN A 8 5.05 -0.19 21.48
CA GLN A 8 3.83 0.58 21.77
C GLN A 8 3.18 1.12 20.49
N ALA A 9 3.99 1.66 19.57
CA ALA A 9 3.49 2.12 18.27
C ALA A 9 2.86 0.97 17.48
N ARG A 10 3.49 -0.21 17.45
CA ARG A 10 2.97 -1.40 16.75
C ARG A 10 1.63 -1.87 17.34
N GLU A 11 1.45 -1.84 18.64
CA GLU A 11 0.16 -2.20 19.26
C GLU A 11 -0.97 -1.25 18.86
N ILE A 12 -0.66 0.04 18.75
CA ILE A 12 -1.64 1.02 18.27
C ILE A 12 -1.94 0.78 16.79
N ILE A 13 -0.92 0.56 15.97
CA ILE A 13 -1.06 0.26 14.54
C ILE A 13 -1.90 -1.00 14.34
N ASP A 14 -1.68 -2.06 15.13
CA ASP A 14 -2.49 -3.29 15.07
C ASP A 14 -3.98 -3.00 15.26
N ARG A 15 -4.32 -2.25 16.31
CA ARG A 15 -5.72 -1.86 16.59
C ARG A 15 -6.31 -1.00 15.47
N MET A 16 -5.54 -0.06 14.93
CA MET A 16 -5.99 0.78 13.82
C MET A 16 -6.26 -0.06 12.55
N LEU A 17 -5.43 -1.06 12.28
CA LEU A 17 -5.61 -1.99 11.16
C LEU A 17 -6.86 -2.84 11.37
N GLU A 18 -7.06 -3.40 12.57
CA GLU A 18 -8.25 -4.19 12.89
C GLU A 18 -9.53 -3.38 12.75
N LEU A 19 -9.54 -2.13 13.22
CA LEU A 19 -10.66 -1.19 13.05
C LEU A 19 -10.93 -0.87 11.58
N ALA A 20 -9.90 -0.85 10.75
CA ALA A 20 -10.02 -0.67 9.31
C ALA A 20 -10.44 -1.96 8.56
N GLY A 21 -10.62 -3.09 9.28
CA GLY A 21 -11.10 -4.36 8.72
C GLY A 21 -10.01 -5.35 8.30
N TRP A 22 -8.75 -5.05 8.61
CA TRP A 22 -7.62 -5.96 8.35
C TRP A 22 -7.58 -7.12 9.36
N SER A 23 -7.11 -8.29 8.92
CA SER A 23 -6.71 -9.38 9.78
C SER A 23 -5.21 -9.26 10.07
N VAL A 24 -4.85 -8.88 11.28
CA VAL A 24 -3.44 -8.76 11.67
C VAL A 24 -2.92 -10.14 12.10
N GLN A 25 -1.81 -10.57 11.54
CA GLN A 25 -1.25 -11.90 11.76
C GLN A 25 0.27 -11.84 11.92
N ASP A 26 0.82 -12.78 12.69
CA ASP A 26 2.26 -12.99 12.76
C ASP A 26 2.74 -13.85 11.57
N PHE A 27 3.91 -13.53 11.06
CA PHE A 27 4.50 -14.26 9.93
C PHE A 27 4.49 -15.80 10.11
N LYS A 28 4.76 -16.29 11.32
CA LYS A 28 4.81 -17.73 11.62
C LYS A 28 3.47 -18.47 11.50
N LYS A 29 2.37 -17.76 11.53
CA LYS A 29 1.00 -18.31 11.50
C LYS A 29 0.16 -17.69 10.39
N THR A 30 0.79 -17.38 9.29
CA THR A 30 0.16 -16.63 8.20
C THR A 30 -0.84 -17.46 7.41
N ASN A 31 -2.03 -16.86 7.23
CA ASN A 31 -3.03 -17.29 6.25
C ASN A 31 -3.48 -16.07 5.45
N ILE A 32 -2.88 -15.88 4.27
CA ILE A 32 -3.18 -14.75 3.38
C ILE A 32 -4.60 -14.77 2.81
N HIS A 33 -5.32 -15.87 2.97
CA HIS A 33 -6.69 -16.06 2.51
C HIS A 33 -7.71 -16.00 3.65
N ALA A 34 -7.30 -15.67 4.89
CA ALA A 34 -8.20 -15.61 6.04
C ALA A 34 -9.29 -14.55 5.89
N LYS A 35 -8.96 -13.42 5.25
CA LYS A 35 -9.88 -12.33 4.89
C LYS A 35 -9.40 -11.67 3.61
N ARG A 36 -10.22 -10.76 3.04
CA ARG A 36 -9.81 -9.93 1.91
C ARG A 36 -8.52 -9.16 2.19
N GLY A 37 -8.41 -8.58 3.38
CA GLY A 37 -7.23 -7.84 3.83
C GLY A 37 -6.52 -8.55 4.97
N VAL A 38 -5.26 -8.89 4.78
CA VAL A 38 -4.38 -9.49 5.79
C VAL A 38 -3.13 -8.63 5.93
N ALA A 39 -2.81 -8.23 7.16
CA ALA A 39 -1.58 -7.53 7.50
C ALA A 39 -0.65 -8.49 8.26
N ILE A 40 0.50 -8.78 7.68
CA ILE A 40 1.46 -9.73 8.26
C ILE A 40 2.60 -8.95 8.91
N ARG A 41 2.78 -9.13 10.21
CA ARG A 41 3.83 -8.52 11.01
C ARG A 41 5.18 -9.20 10.83
N ASN A 42 6.26 -8.41 10.97
CA ASN A 42 7.64 -8.90 10.98
C ASN A 42 7.94 -9.82 9.79
N PHE A 43 7.58 -9.36 8.61
CA PHE A 43 7.76 -10.16 7.40
C PHE A 43 9.24 -10.16 6.98
N PRO A 44 9.89 -11.33 6.85
CA PRO A 44 11.29 -11.43 6.43
C PRO A 44 11.41 -11.03 4.95
N LEU A 45 12.36 -10.16 4.68
CA LEU A 45 12.77 -9.79 3.33
C LEU A 45 13.93 -10.69 2.86
N ASN A 46 14.35 -10.52 1.61
CA ASN A 46 15.52 -11.20 1.08
C ASN A 46 16.77 -10.96 1.96
N PRO A 47 17.75 -11.88 1.96
CA PRO A 47 18.99 -11.70 2.71
C PRO A 47 19.62 -10.32 2.49
N GLY A 48 19.99 -9.65 3.58
CA GLY A 48 20.55 -8.29 3.54
C GLY A 48 19.53 -7.15 3.65
N HIS A 49 18.24 -7.42 3.50
CA HIS A 49 17.18 -6.36 3.55
C HIS A 49 16.41 -6.34 4.88
N GLY A 50 16.65 -7.30 5.79
CA GLY A 50 16.02 -7.34 7.12
C GLY A 50 14.54 -7.75 7.06
N PHE A 51 13.69 -6.97 7.75
CA PHE A 51 12.26 -7.24 7.89
C PHE A 51 11.44 -6.04 7.47
N ALA A 52 10.23 -6.30 6.96
CA ALA A 52 9.16 -5.32 6.89
C ALA A 52 8.35 -5.37 8.19
N ASP A 53 8.00 -4.20 8.76
CA ASP A 53 7.13 -4.18 9.95
C ASP A 53 5.79 -4.83 9.63
N TYR A 54 5.19 -4.47 8.49
CA TYR A 54 4.00 -5.15 7.96
C TYR A 54 4.05 -5.24 6.43
N ILE A 55 3.58 -6.37 5.91
CA ILE A 55 3.17 -6.53 4.51
C ILE A 55 1.64 -6.63 4.46
N LEU A 56 1.03 -5.85 3.59
CA LEU A 56 -0.41 -5.84 3.37
C LEU A 56 -0.78 -6.72 2.18
N TYR A 57 -1.62 -7.71 2.42
CA TYR A 57 -2.20 -8.57 1.39
C TYR A 57 -3.64 -8.17 1.13
N VAL A 58 -4.00 -8.04 -0.13
CA VAL A 58 -5.36 -7.81 -0.60
C VAL A 58 -5.72 -8.93 -1.57
N ASP A 59 -6.83 -9.63 -1.29
CA ASP A 59 -7.28 -10.79 -2.07
C ASP A 59 -6.15 -11.82 -2.32
N GLY A 60 -5.33 -12.10 -1.28
CA GLY A 60 -4.25 -13.09 -1.32
C GLY A 60 -2.96 -12.66 -2.03
N GLN A 61 -2.84 -11.42 -2.45
CA GLN A 61 -1.64 -10.88 -3.10
C GLN A 61 -1.10 -9.66 -2.34
N ALA A 62 0.23 -9.56 -2.22
CA ALA A 62 0.88 -8.43 -1.59
C ALA A 62 0.59 -7.14 -2.38
N ALA A 63 0.16 -6.11 -1.68
CA ALA A 63 -0.29 -4.85 -2.23
C ALA A 63 0.43 -3.63 -1.63
N GLY A 64 0.98 -3.76 -0.43
CA GLY A 64 1.61 -2.64 0.23
C GLY A 64 2.44 -3.01 1.44
N VAL A 65 3.05 -2.00 2.03
CA VAL A 65 3.89 -2.10 3.23
C VAL A 65 3.52 -1.04 4.25
N ILE A 66 3.76 -1.33 5.51
CA ILE A 66 3.73 -0.33 6.59
C ILE A 66 5.07 -0.38 7.31
N GLU A 67 5.67 0.78 7.50
CA GLU A 67 6.83 1.00 8.34
C GLU A 67 6.37 1.64 9.65
N ALA A 68 6.61 0.95 10.76
CA ALA A 68 6.31 1.47 12.09
C ALA A 68 7.47 2.34 12.58
N LYS A 69 7.17 3.50 13.11
CA LYS A 69 8.14 4.44 13.70
C LYS A 69 7.74 4.76 15.12
N LYS A 70 8.71 5.04 15.98
CA LYS A 70 8.44 5.52 17.33
C LYS A 70 7.74 6.90 17.29
N VAL A 71 6.90 7.16 18.28
CA VAL A 71 6.25 8.48 18.44
C VAL A 71 7.31 9.58 18.51
N GLY A 72 7.04 10.70 17.81
CA GLY A 72 7.95 11.85 17.73
C GLY A 72 9.00 11.74 16.62
N THR A 73 9.04 10.65 15.84
CA THR A 73 9.84 10.58 14.63
C THR A 73 9.13 11.32 13.50
N ALA A 74 9.87 12.20 12.82
CA ALA A 74 9.35 12.85 11.61
C ALA A 74 9.12 11.80 10.52
N LEU A 75 7.89 11.75 9.99
CA LEU A 75 7.53 10.89 8.87
C LEU A 75 7.84 11.66 7.58
N THR A 76 8.96 11.35 6.94
CA THR A 76 9.50 12.11 5.81
C THR A 76 9.07 11.62 4.44
N GLY A 77 8.39 10.46 4.37
CA GLY A 77 7.80 9.97 3.12
C GLY A 77 8.72 9.11 2.25
N VAL A 78 8.28 8.90 1.07
CA VAL A 78 8.42 7.85 0.07
C VAL A 78 9.82 7.42 -0.33
N GLU A 79 10.84 8.28 -0.27
CA GLU A 79 12.11 8.04 -0.97
C GLU A 79 12.97 6.95 -0.33
N LEU A 80 12.89 6.78 0.99
CA LEU A 80 13.68 5.80 1.71
C LEU A 80 13.15 4.36 1.63
N GLN A 81 11.89 4.20 1.26
CA GLN A 81 11.23 2.89 1.29
C GLN A 81 11.24 2.16 -0.05
N SER A 82 11.27 2.88 -1.17
CA SER A 82 11.17 2.28 -2.50
C SER A 82 12.33 1.30 -2.78
N GLY A 83 13.56 1.61 -2.39
CA GLY A 83 14.73 0.75 -2.59
C GLY A 83 14.67 -0.54 -1.75
N LYS A 84 14.45 -0.41 -0.44
CA LYS A 84 14.40 -1.54 0.49
C LYS A 84 13.37 -2.60 0.05
N TYR A 85 12.16 -2.17 -0.32
CA TYR A 85 11.08 -3.07 -0.67
C TYR A 85 11.08 -3.49 -2.14
N LYS A 86 11.66 -2.67 -3.03
CA LYS A 86 11.83 -3.03 -4.43
C LYS A 86 12.70 -4.27 -4.58
N ASP A 87 13.84 -4.29 -3.89
CA ASP A 87 14.85 -5.33 -4.01
C ASP A 87 14.72 -6.41 -2.92
N GLY A 88 14.14 -6.04 -1.77
CA GLY A 88 14.01 -6.92 -0.60
C GLY A 88 12.83 -7.89 -0.64
N LEU A 89 11.83 -7.68 -1.49
CA LEU A 89 10.70 -8.60 -1.56
C LEU A 89 11.04 -9.88 -2.32
N PRO A 90 10.80 -11.09 -1.74
CA PRO A 90 11.02 -12.35 -2.44
C PRO A 90 10.26 -12.40 -3.77
N ALA A 91 10.95 -12.81 -4.84
CA ALA A 91 10.34 -12.91 -6.17
C ALA A 91 9.17 -13.90 -6.22
N SER A 92 9.20 -14.94 -5.35
CA SER A 92 8.15 -15.95 -5.23
C SER A 92 6.88 -15.46 -4.55
N LEU A 93 6.91 -14.27 -3.91
CA LEU A 93 5.76 -13.72 -3.22
C LEU A 93 4.68 -13.30 -4.23
N PRO A 94 3.42 -13.77 -4.13
CA PRO A 94 2.35 -13.28 -4.97
C PRO A 94 2.10 -11.80 -4.66
N ALA A 95 2.14 -10.94 -5.68
CA ALA A 95 1.96 -9.50 -5.53
C ALA A 95 1.14 -8.94 -6.70
N TRP A 96 0.32 -7.93 -6.41
CA TRP A 96 -0.46 -7.22 -7.42
C TRP A 96 0.41 -6.45 -8.41
N PHE A 97 1.43 -5.78 -7.88
CA PHE A 97 2.41 -5.00 -8.65
C PHE A 97 3.78 -5.11 -8.01
N ARG A 98 4.82 -4.87 -8.80
CA ARG A 98 6.19 -4.73 -8.33
C ARG A 98 6.81 -3.48 -8.95
N PRO A 99 7.22 -2.51 -8.13
CA PRO A 99 7.18 -2.47 -6.65
C PRO A 99 5.76 -2.45 -6.09
N LEU A 100 5.60 -2.75 -4.78
CA LEU A 100 4.30 -2.68 -4.11
C LEU A 100 3.78 -1.25 -4.14
N PRO A 101 2.50 -1.03 -4.55
CA PRO A 101 2.01 0.32 -4.80
C PRO A 101 1.68 1.11 -3.54
N PHE A 102 1.30 0.45 -2.43
CA PHE A 102 0.84 1.16 -1.25
C PHE A 102 1.88 1.18 -0.16
N CYS A 103 2.29 2.39 0.24
CA CYS A 103 3.26 2.57 1.32
C CYS A 103 2.65 3.41 2.42
N TYR A 104 2.78 2.92 3.66
CA TYR A 104 2.43 3.65 4.87
C TYR A 104 3.65 3.82 5.76
N GLU A 105 3.73 4.96 6.42
CA GLU A 105 4.56 5.20 7.59
C GLU A 105 3.66 5.59 8.75
N SER A 106 3.83 4.97 9.91
CA SER A 106 2.98 5.26 11.05
C SER A 106 3.74 5.22 12.36
N THR A 107 3.45 6.20 13.23
CA THR A 107 3.87 6.19 14.64
C THR A 107 2.75 5.66 15.56
N GLY A 108 1.60 5.28 15.00
CA GLY A 108 0.38 5.00 15.74
C GLY A 108 -0.41 6.27 16.14
N VAL A 109 0.22 7.44 16.09
CA VAL A 109 -0.43 8.75 16.33
C VAL A 109 -0.59 9.49 15.01
N GLU A 110 0.46 9.52 14.22
CA GLU A 110 0.47 10.08 12.86
C GLU A 110 0.66 8.95 11.86
N THR A 111 -0.10 9.00 10.77
CA THR A 111 0.02 8.04 9.67
C THR A 111 0.12 8.80 8.36
N ARG A 112 1.09 8.45 7.55
CA ARG A 112 1.25 8.91 6.18
C ARG A 112 1.04 7.79 5.20
N PHE A 113 0.50 8.14 4.06
CA PHE A 113 0.18 7.22 2.98
C PHE A 113 0.66 7.72 1.63
N THR A 114 1.25 6.84 0.86
CA THR A 114 1.62 7.06 -0.53
C THR A 114 0.97 6.01 -1.40
N ASN A 115 0.34 6.47 -2.46
CA ASN A 115 -0.23 5.62 -3.50
C ASN A 115 0.67 5.65 -4.74
N GLY A 116 1.43 4.59 -4.94
CA GLY A 116 2.32 4.45 -6.11
C GLY A 116 1.60 4.30 -7.45
N LEU A 117 0.26 4.09 -7.43
CA LEU A 117 -0.56 4.06 -8.64
C LEU A 117 -0.99 5.47 -9.08
N ASP A 118 -0.79 6.50 -8.27
CA ASP A 118 -1.06 7.87 -8.68
C ASP A 118 -0.05 8.31 -9.76
N PRO A 119 -0.44 9.16 -10.72
CA PRO A 119 0.48 9.68 -11.74
C PRO A 119 1.71 10.38 -11.14
N GLU A 120 1.50 11.07 -10.03
CA GLU A 120 2.54 11.71 -9.22
C GLU A 120 2.38 11.24 -7.76
N PRO A 121 3.04 10.15 -7.36
CA PRO A 121 2.92 9.64 -6.01
C PRO A 121 3.45 10.66 -4.98
N ARG A 122 2.61 11.01 -4.01
CA ARG A 122 2.97 11.94 -2.93
C ARG A 122 2.53 11.36 -1.59
N SER A 123 3.38 11.54 -0.58
CA SER A 123 3.04 11.20 0.79
C SER A 123 2.04 12.22 1.36
N ARG A 124 0.96 11.75 1.93
CA ARG A 124 -0.08 12.58 2.54
C ARG A 124 -0.50 12.03 3.91
N SER A 125 -0.84 12.90 4.84
CA SER A 125 -1.40 12.46 6.13
C SER A 125 -2.77 11.84 5.94
N VAL A 126 -3.02 10.75 6.67
CA VAL A 126 -4.31 10.07 6.71
C VAL A 126 -4.70 9.82 8.17
N PHE A 127 -5.99 9.90 8.49
CA PHE A 127 -6.48 9.70 9.85
C PHE A 127 -6.62 8.23 10.24
N ALA A 128 -6.72 7.35 9.25
CA ALA A 128 -6.86 5.91 9.45
C ALA A 128 -6.25 5.15 8.26
N PHE A 129 -5.95 3.88 8.46
CA PHE A 129 -5.60 3.00 7.35
C PHE A 129 -6.80 2.80 6.42
N HIS A 130 -6.56 2.74 5.12
CA HIS A 130 -7.61 2.45 4.16
C HIS A 130 -8.12 1.03 4.37
N ARG A 131 -9.41 0.83 4.13
CA ARG A 131 -10.01 -0.51 4.18
C ARG A 131 -9.49 -1.38 3.04
N PRO A 132 -9.39 -2.70 3.24
CA PRO A 132 -8.99 -3.63 2.17
C PRO A 132 -9.81 -3.48 0.89
N GLU A 133 -11.11 -3.20 1.02
CA GLU A 133 -12.02 -3.00 -0.11
C GLU A 133 -11.66 -1.79 -0.95
N THR A 134 -11.23 -0.71 -0.31
CA THR A 134 -10.79 0.52 -0.98
C THR A 134 -9.53 0.25 -1.80
N LEU A 135 -8.54 -0.42 -1.19
CA LEU A 135 -7.30 -0.77 -1.89
C LEU A 135 -7.58 -1.77 -3.02
N ALA A 136 -8.46 -2.75 -2.80
CA ALA A 136 -8.86 -3.70 -3.84
C ALA A 136 -9.48 -3.01 -5.06
N THR A 137 -10.29 -1.98 -4.83
CA THR A 137 -10.86 -1.18 -5.93
C THR A 137 -9.77 -0.47 -6.73
N TRP A 138 -8.83 0.19 -6.06
CA TRP A 138 -7.73 0.88 -6.72
C TRP A 138 -6.82 -0.07 -7.50
N LEU A 139 -6.51 -1.25 -6.95
CA LEU A 139 -5.70 -2.26 -7.62
C LEU A 139 -6.37 -2.75 -8.91
N LYS A 140 -7.68 -3.01 -8.88
CA LYS A 140 -8.44 -3.48 -10.04
C LYS A 140 -8.56 -2.42 -11.13
N ASP A 141 -8.74 -1.16 -10.72
CA ASP A 141 -8.82 -0.04 -11.67
C ASP A 141 -7.52 0.18 -12.45
N ASP A 142 -6.37 -0.20 -11.87
CA ASP A 142 -5.04 -0.04 -12.46
C ASP A 142 -4.47 -1.31 -13.09
N THR A 143 -5.12 -2.48 -12.89
CA THR A 143 -4.66 -3.72 -13.50
C THR A 143 -4.86 -3.65 -15.02
N PRO A 144 -3.81 -3.79 -15.85
CA PRO A 144 -3.97 -3.90 -17.29
C PRO A 144 -4.85 -5.11 -17.60
N ILE A 145 -5.81 -4.95 -18.49
CA ILE A 145 -6.63 -6.06 -18.98
C ILE A 145 -5.68 -6.96 -19.79
N THR A 146 -5.16 -8.00 -19.13
CA THR A 146 -4.28 -8.98 -19.76
C THR A 146 -5.14 -9.97 -20.54
N GLY A 147 -5.28 -9.72 -21.82
CA GLY A 147 -6.01 -10.65 -22.69
C GLY A 147 -6.48 -9.99 -23.99
N GLY A 148 -5.61 -9.97 -24.97
CA GLY A 148 -5.98 -9.78 -26.34
C GLY A 148 -6.18 -8.34 -26.80
N ARG A 149 -5.43 -7.99 -27.85
CA ARG A 149 -5.59 -6.86 -28.79
C ARG A 149 -6.03 -5.55 -28.14
N VAL A 150 -5.34 -4.50 -28.49
CA VAL A 150 -5.78 -3.12 -28.30
C VAL A 150 -7.17 -2.95 -28.93
N ALA A 151 -8.17 -3.57 -28.32
CA ALA A 151 -9.53 -3.16 -28.49
C ALA A 151 -9.60 -1.86 -27.69
N GLU A 152 -9.91 -0.75 -28.35
CA GLU A 152 -10.53 0.38 -27.69
C GLU A 152 -11.41 -0.18 -26.61
N ALA A 153 -11.06 0.12 -25.35
CA ALA A 153 -11.77 -0.44 -24.22
C ALA A 153 -13.25 -0.10 -24.41
N LEU A 154 -14.01 -1.08 -24.85
CA LEU A 154 -15.46 -1.06 -24.76
C LEU A 154 -15.75 -0.95 -23.27
N VAL A 155 -15.79 0.28 -22.77
CA VAL A 155 -16.34 0.61 -21.47
C VAL A 155 -17.73 -0.04 -21.48
N PRO A 156 -18.01 -1.02 -20.59
CA PRO A 156 -19.35 -1.60 -20.53
C PRO A 156 -20.32 -0.43 -20.44
N TYR A 157 -21.21 -0.32 -21.39
CA TYR A 157 -22.24 0.70 -21.44
C TYR A 157 -22.98 0.66 -20.10
N GLY A 158 -22.71 1.64 -19.19
CA GLY A 158 -23.39 1.71 -17.90
C GLY A 158 -22.59 2.13 -16.68
N LYS A 159 -21.27 2.04 -16.65
CA LYS A 159 -20.50 2.62 -15.53
C LYS A 159 -19.61 3.76 -16.04
N PRO A 160 -19.80 5.00 -15.53
CA PRO A 160 -18.88 6.07 -15.85
C PRO A 160 -17.47 5.69 -15.39
N PRO A 161 -16.42 6.04 -16.17
CA PRO A 161 -15.05 5.79 -15.75
C PRO A 161 -14.80 6.44 -14.39
N THR A 162 -14.09 5.75 -13.52
CA THR A 162 -13.73 6.28 -12.20
C THR A 162 -13.04 7.64 -12.36
N LEU A 163 -13.15 8.51 -11.36
CA LEU A 163 -12.49 9.81 -11.35
C LEU A 163 -10.99 9.67 -11.64
N ARG A 164 -10.38 8.61 -11.14
CA ARG A 164 -8.97 8.26 -11.33
C ARG A 164 -8.65 7.96 -12.80
N LEU A 165 -9.47 7.15 -13.48
CA LEU A 165 -9.34 6.87 -14.92
C LEU A 165 -9.50 8.14 -15.77
N ARG A 166 -10.37 9.05 -15.35
CA ARG A 166 -10.55 10.38 -15.99
C ARG A 166 -9.29 11.22 -15.81
N LEU A 167 -8.73 11.27 -14.59
CA LEU A 167 -7.53 12.05 -14.28
C LEU A 167 -6.30 11.53 -15.04
N LYS A 168 -6.15 10.20 -15.22
CA LYS A 168 -5.07 9.61 -16.02
C LYS A 168 -5.14 10.01 -17.52
N LYS A 169 -6.32 10.34 -18.02
CA LYS A 169 -6.52 10.75 -19.41
C LYS A 169 -6.38 12.27 -19.64
N LEU A 170 -6.25 13.04 -18.57
CA LEU A 170 -5.99 14.47 -18.71
C LEU A 170 -4.54 14.67 -19.18
N PRO A 171 -4.31 15.54 -20.16
CA PRO A 171 -2.94 15.93 -20.50
C PRO A 171 -2.26 16.54 -19.27
N PRO A 172 -0.93 16.35 -19.12
CA PRO A 172 -0.20 16.99 -18.05
C PRO A 172 -0.49 18.49 -18.08
N LEU A 173 -0.76 19.07 -16.91
CA LEU A 173 -0.85 20.53 -16.78
C LEU A 173 0.49 21.10 -17.22
N ILE A 174 0.55 21.59 -18.43
CA ILE A 174 1.65 22.42 -18.87
C ILE A 174 1.50 23.69 -18.05
N GLU A 175 2.45 23.96 -17.17
CA GLU A 175 2.63 25.29 -16.62
C GLU A 175 2.99 26.21 -17.78
N GLY A 176 1.99 26.61 -18.50
CA GLY A 176 2.06 27.49 -19.63
C GLY A 176 1.90 28.90 -19.17
N GLY A 177 2.92 29.67 -19.45
CA GLY A 177 3.09 31.05 -19.14
C GLY A 177 1.85 31.91 -19.22
N LEU A 178 1.74 32.72 -18.21
CA LEU A 178 0.95 33.95 -18.19
C LEU A 178 1.32 34.84 -19.40
N TRP A 179 0.30 35.23 -20.09
CA TRP A 179 0.32 36.40 -20.96
C TRP A 179 0.33 37.66 -20.12
#